data_75587ec46cb9b7e27d66395709ca1d73
#
_entry.id   75587ec46cb9b7e27d66395709ca1d73
#
_cell.length_a   1.000
_cell.length_b   1.000
_cell.length_c   1.000
_cell.angle_alpha   90.00
_cell.angle_beta   90.00
_cell.angle_gamma   90.00
#
_symmetry.space_group_name_H-M   'P 1'
#
loop_
_entity.id
_entity.type
_entity.pdbx_description
1 polymer ?
#
loop_
_entity_poly.entity_id
_entity_poly.type
_entity_poly.pdbx_seq_one_letter_code
_entity_poly.pdbx_strand_id
1 'polypeptide(L)'
;MVFITAGMGGGTGTGAAPIIAKTAKDMDILTVGIVTIPFLFEGNRKIDQALDGVEKMSQHVDALLVINNERLRDIYSDFSVMNAFGKADDTLSIAAKSIAEIITIRGTINLDFNDVKTVLKDGGVAIMSTGYGKGESRVSQAINDALHSPLLNNNDIFNSKKILFNISFSTKSELMMEEMNEVHDFMSKFGKDVETKWGLYIDESLEEQVKFTVLATGFGIKDVPGMDNMMNKRTIEEQKKLEELEEEEQRKDERRGDYYGKDTFKNSNKKKRHNIYIFSLEDLDNDDIISMVETTPTFQRTKTVLESIQSKAIAEEEETFNNDAENGGITITF
;
A
#
# COMPACT_ATOMS: atom_id res chain seq x y z
N MET A 1 -21.71 2.01 4.88
CA MET A 1 -20.35 2.47 4.63
C MET A 1 -20.14 3.81 5.32
N VAL A 2 -18.95 4.04 5.84
CA VAL A 2 -18.53 5.31 6.44
C VAL A 2 -17.22 5.77 5.81
N PHE A 3 -17.13 7.05 5.47
CA PHE A 3 -15.89 7.71 5.09
C PHE A 3 -15.35 8.48 6.30
N ILE A 4 -14.08 8.27 6.59
CA ILE A 4 -13.37 9.00 7.64
C ILE A 4 -12.25 9.79 6.99
N THR A 5 -12.44 11.10 6.91
CA THR A 5 -11.47 12.00 6.27
C THR A 5 -10.70 12.76 7.34
N ALA A 6 -9.37 12.80 7.22
CA ALA A 6 -8.53 13.50 8.18
C ALA A 6 -7.21 13.98 7.56
N GLY A 7 -6.81 15.20 7.94
CA GLY A 7 -5.43 15.64 7.78
C GLY A 7 -4.58 15.07 8.92
N MET A 8 -3.58 14.26 8.57
CA MET A 8 -2.67 13.66 9.55
C MET A 8 -1.55 14.64 9.96
N GLY A 9 -0.91 14.39 11.10
CA GLY A 9 0.15 15.25 11.64
C GLY A 9 -0.30 16.30 12.63
N GLY A 10 -1.62 16.46 12.82
CA GLY A 10 -2.21 17.28 13.88
C GLY A 10 -2.72 16.43 15.05
N GLY A 11 -3.23 17.07 16.10
CA GLY A 11 -3.75 16.36 17.28
C GLY A 11 -5.06 15.64 17.01
N THR A 12 -6.04 16.32 16.41
CA THR A 12 -7.41 15.80 16.22
C THR A 12 -7.45 14.69 15.16
N GLY A 13 -6.95 14.94 13.96
CA GLY A 13 -6.99 13.97 12.86
C GLY A 13 -6.20 12.71 13.22
N THR A 14 -4.96 12.87 13.66
CA THR A 14 -4.08 11.76 14.00
C THR A 14 -4.57 10.93 15.19
N GLY A 15 -5.19 11.59 16.19
CA GLY A 15 -5.64 10.92 17.40
C GLY A 15 -7.04 10.33 17.31
N ALA A 16 -8.00 11.07 16.77
CA ALA A 16 -9.41 10.66 16.78
C ALA A 16 -9.80 9.75 15.61
N ALA A 17 -9.25 9.98 14.40
CA ALA A 17 -9.66 9.23 13.21
C ALA A 17 -9.47 7.72 13.35
N PRO A 18 -8.33 7.19 13.86
CA PRO A 18 -8.17 5.74 14.05
C PRO A 18 -9.16 5.15 15.06
N ILE A 19 -9.54 5.91 16.10
CA ILE A 19 -10.49 5.45 17.12
C ILE A 19 -11.89 5.35 16.52
N ILE A 20 -12.30 6.35 15.75
CA ILE A 20 -13.59 6.36 15.04
C ILE A 20 -13.62 5.20 14.03
N ALA A 21 -12.53 4.99 13.29
CA ALA A 21 -12.40 3.90 12.33
C ALA A 21 -12.56 2.54 13.00
N LYS A 22 -11.87 2.34 14.12
CA LYS A 22 -12.01 1.10 14.91
C LYS A 22 -13.47 0.87 15.34
N THR A 23 -14.12 1.89 15.87
CA THR A 23 -15.53 1.78 16.30
C THR A 23 -16.45 1.40 15.14
N ALA A 24 -16.25 2.02 13.96
CA ALA A 24 -17.04 1.71 12.77
C ALA A 24 -16.79 0.27 12.27
N LYS A 25 -15.53 -0.17 12.27
CA LYS A 25 -15.14 -1.53 11.88
C LYS A 25 -15.65 -2.59 12.86
N ASP A 26 -15.61 -2.31 14.16
CA ASP A 26 -16.16 -3.18 15.22
C ASP A 26 -17.70 -3.36 15.09
N MET A 27 -18.37 -2.40 14.41
CA MET A 27 -19.81 -2.48 14.07
C MET A 27 -20.09 -3.15 12.71
N ASP A 28 -19.10 -3.77 12.08
CA ASP A 28 -19.16 -4.38 10.73
C ASP A 28 -19.63 -3.40 9.64
N ILE A 29 -19.29 -2.12 9.79
CA ILE A 29 -19.57 -1.09 8.79
C ILE A 29 -18.36 -0.98 7.88
N LEU A 30 -18.57 -1.08 6.55
CA LEU A 30 -17.50 -0.82 5.58
C LEU A 30 -16.88 0.55 5.82
N THR A 31 -15.61 0.55 6.24
CA THR A 31 -14.91 1.75 6.71
C THR A 31 -13.80 2.13 5.75
N VAL A 32 -13.90 3.31 5.17
CA VAL A 32 -12.92 3.85 4.22
C VAL A 32 -12.27 5.09 4.83
N GLY A 33 -10.94 5.03 4.97
CA GLY A 33 -10.13 6.16 5.38
C GLY A 33 -9.62 6.94 4.17
N ILE A 34 -9.72 8.27 4.23
CA ILE A 34 -9.11 9.16 3.23
C ILE A 34 -8.30 10.19 3.99
N VAL A 35 -6.98 10.09 3.92
CA VAL A 35 -6.09 10.88 4.76
C VAL A 35 -5.03 11.61 3.95
N THR A 36 -4.60 12.77 4.44
CA THR A 36 -3.50 13.52 3.83
C THR A 36 -2.25 13.50 4.72
N ILE A 37 -1.09 13.40 4.07
CA ILE A 37 0.22 13.60 4.69
C ILE A 37 0.66 15.04 4.44
N PRO A 38 1.18 15.76 5.47
CA PRO A 38 1.57 17.16 5.38
C PRO A 38 2.61 17.44 4.28
N PHE A 39 2.70 18.70 3.88
CA PHE A 39 3.79 19.18 3.05
C PHE A 39 5.14 19.11 3.80
N LEU A 40 6.23 18.98 3.06
CA LEU A 40 7.59 18.91 3.63
C LEU A 40 7.95 20.14 4.47
N PHE A 41 7.52 21.33 4.04
CA PHE A 41 7.77 22.58 4.76
C PHE A 41 7.04 22.69 6.12
N GLU A 42 6.07 21.83 6.42
CA GLU A 42 5.39 21.80 7.71
C GLU A 42 6.25 21.16 8.83
N GLY A 43 7.36 20.53 8.47
CA GLY A 43 8.40 20.06 9.36
C GLY A 43 8.31 18.57 9.71
N ASN A 44 9.48 17.95 9.91
CA ASN A 44 9.66 16.52 10.06
C ASN A 44 8.80 15.93 11.18
N ARG A 45 8.73 16.59 12.34
CA ARG A 45 7.93 16.12 13.47
C ARG A 45 6.45 15.93 13.12
N LYS A 46 5.91 16.84 12.28
CA LYS A 46 4.51 16.76 11.85
C LYS A 46 4.31 15.63 10.85
N ILE A 47 5.29 15.41 9.98
CA ILE A 47 5.33 14.31 9.03
C ILE A 47 5.40 12.97 9.76
N ASP A 48 6.31 12.83 10.73
CA ASP A 48 6.45 11.61 11.54
C ASP A 48 5.14 11.28 12.26
N GLN A 49 4.50 12.28 12.88
CA GLN A 49 3.20 12.11 13.52
C GLN A 49 2.10 11.70 12.51
N ALA A 50 2.16 12.22 11.28
CA ALA A 50 1.21 11.87 10.24
C ALA A 50 1.37 10.41 9.82
N LEU A 51 2.60 9.97 9.60
CA LEU A 51 2.92 8.60 9.21
C LEU A 51 2.52 7.59 10.31
N ASP A 52 2.73 7.93 11.60
CA ASP A 52 2.22 7.17 12.74
C ASP A 52 0.68 7.06 12.72
N GLY A 53 0.02 8.16 12.36
CA GLY A 53 -1.43 8.20 12.23
C GLY A 53 -1.95 7.35 11.07
N VAL A 54 -1.27 7.38 9.94
CA VAL A 54 -1.57 6.56 8.76
C VAL A 54 -1.43 5.07 9.09
N GLU A 55 -0.35 4.67 9.77
CA GLU A 55 -0.14 3.30 10.21
C GLU A 55 -1.26 2.82 11.15
N LYS A 56 -1.60 3.60 12.17
CA LYS A 56 -2.71 3.29 13.07
C LYS A 56 -4.05 3.21 12.34
N MET A 57 -4.28 4.12 11.40
CA MET A 57 -5.51 4.16 10.61
C MET A 57 -5.66 2.91 9.75
N SER A 58 -4.58 2.45 9.12
CA SER A 58 -4.58 1.26 8.24
C SER A 58 -5.03 -0.03 8.95
N GLN A 59 -4.79 -0.12 10.26
CA GLN A 59 -5.19 -1.29 11.06
C GLN A 59 -6.71 -1.34 11.32
N HIS A 60 -7.41 -0.21 11.16
CA HIS A 60 -8.79 -0.04 11.57
C HIS A 60 -9.76 0.33 10.44
N VAL A 61 -9.29 0.35 9.19
CA VAL A 61 -10.13 0.58 8.00
C VAL A 61 -10.13 -0.64 7.09
N ASP A 62 -11.09 -0.73 6.19
CA ASP A 62 -11.11 -1.74 5.13
C ASP A 62 -10.27 -1.30 3.94
N ALA A 63 -10.32 -0.01 3.62
CA ALA A 63 -9.49 0.61 2.60
C ALA A 63 -8.98 1.97 3.08
N LEU A 64 -7.74 2.30 2.75
CA LEU A 64 -7.08 3.54 3.12
C LEU A 64 -6.52 4.25 1.90
N LEU A 65 -7.09 5.39 1.54
CA LEU A 65 -6.51 6.30 0.56
C LEU A 65 -5.58 7.28 1.27
N VAL A 66 -4.33 7.31 0.84
CA VAL A 66 -3.31 8.20 1.39
C VAL A 66 -2.89 9.21 0.33
N ILE A 67 -3.17 10.47 0.57
CA ILE A 67 -2.84 11.58 -0.32
C ILE A 67 -1.61 12.29 0.22
N ASN A 68 -0.54 12.32 -0.55
CA ASN A 68 0.67 13.04 -0.20
C ASN A 68 0.59 14.47 -0.75
N ASN A 69 0.47 15.46 0.16
CA ASN A 69 0.38 16.86 -0.24
C ASN A 69 1.63 17.35 -0.98
N GLU A 70 2.80 16.77 -0.70
CA GLU A 70 4.04 17.14 -1.40
C GLU A 70 3.95 16.85 -2.90
N ARG A 71 3.22 15.81 -3.32
CA ARG A 71 2.97 15.54 -4.74
C ARG A 71 2.11 16.60 -5.41
N LEU A 72 1.19 17.22 -4.65
CA LEU A 72 0.41 18.35 -5.17
C LEU A 72 1.31 19.56 -5.45
N ARG A 73 2.37 19.76 -4.67
CA ARG A 73 3.35 20.81 -4.91
C ARG A 73 4.10 20.61 -6.23
N ASP A 74 4.45 19.36 -6.56
CA ASP A 74 5.15 19.05 -7.80
C ASP A 74 4.30 19.40 -9.04
N ILE A 75 2.97 19.25 -8.93
CA ILE A 75 2.03 19.57 -10.03
C ILE A 75 1.70 21.05 -10.10
N TYR A 76 1.48 21.66 -8.94
CA TYR A 76 0.98 23.04 -8.79
C TYR A 76 2.05 23.96 -8.19
N SER A 77 3.28 23.85 -8.71
CA SER A 77 4.45 24.59 -8.21
C SER A 77 4.31 26.12 -8.26
N ASP A 78 3.41 26.63 -9.09
CA ASP A 78 3.10 28.04 -9.28
C ASP A 78 1.96 28.55 -8.34
N PHE A 79 1.34 27.65 -7.56
CA PHE A 79 0.28 28.03 -6.65
C PHE A 79 0.83 28.77 -5.43
N SER A 80 0.02 29.72 -4.91
CA SER A 80 0.26 30.26 -3.59
C SER A 80 0.06 29.17 -2.52
N VAL A 81 0.70 29.36 -1.36
CA VAL A 81 0.57 28.40 -0.24
C VAL A 81 -0.91 28.16 0.13
N MET A 82 -1.72 29.23 0.15
CA MET A 82 -3.15 29.10 0.44
C MET A 82 -3.89 28.27 -0.62
N ASN A 83 -3.57 28.47 -1.90
CA ASN A 83 -4.16 27.69 -2.97
C ASN A 83 -3.71 26.23 -2.94
N ALA A 84 -2.47 25.95 -2.53
CA ALA A 84 -1.96 24.58 -2.37
C ALA A 84 -2.72 23.81 -1.28
N PHE A 85 -3.00 24.45 -0.13
CA PHE A 85 -3.86 23.85 0.90
C PHE A 85 -5.30 23.66 0.42
N GLY A 86 -5.88 24.66 -0.26
CA GLY A 86 -7.21 24.52 -0.88
C GLY A 86 -7.27 23.36 -1.85
N LYS A 87 -6.19 23.13 -2.62
CA LYS A 87 -6.11 21.99 -3.55
C LYS A 87 -6.01 20.64 -2.85
N ALA A 88 -5.33 20.58 -1.70
CA ALA A 88 -5.31 19.37 -0.86
C ALA A 88 -6.72 19.04 -0.34
N ASP A 89 -7.48 20.05 0.11
CA ASP A 89 -8.86 19.88 0.56
C ASP A 89 -9.79 19.46 -0.59
N ASP A 90 -9.62 20.05 -1.78
CA ASP A 90 -10.34 19.66 -2.99
C ASP A 90 -10.08 18.19 -3.34
N THR A 91 -8.83 17.74 -3.24
CA THR A 91 -8.44 16.38 -3.57
C THR A 91 -9.11 15.36 -2.66
N LEU A 92 -9.17 15.63 -1.35
CA LEU A 92 -9.94 14.82 -0.38
C LEU A 92 -11.42 14.76 -0.76
N SER A 93 -11.99 15.91 -1.07
CA SER A 93 -13.40 16.03 -1.43
C SER A 93 -13.72 15.28 -2.72
N ILE A 94 -12.87 15.41 -3.73
CA ILE A 94 -12.99 14.70 -5.02
C ILE A 94 -12.92 13.17 -4.80
N ALA A 95 -11.97 12.69 -3.99
CA ALA A 95 -11.83 11.27 -3.72
C ALA A 95 -13.10 10.70 -3.04
N ALA A 96 -13.58 11.33 -1.99
CA ALA A 96 -14.80 10.91 -1.30
C ALA A 96 -16.03 10.99 -2.22
N LYS A 97 -16.16 12.09 -2.97
CA LYS A 97 -17.26 12.33 -3.91
C LYS A 97 -17.28 11.28 -5.01
N SER A 98 -16.14 10.98 -5.61
CA SER A 98 -16.08 10.03 -6.74
C SER A 98 -16.48 8.61 -6.32
N ILE A 99 -16.08 8.15 -5.13
CA ILE A 99 -16.52 6.85 -4.62
C ILE A 99 -18.04 6.88 -4.31
N ALA A 100 -18.54 7.98 -3.75
CA ALA A 100 -19.98 8.13 -3.49
C ALA A 100 -20.79 8.17 -4.79
N GLU A 101 -20.31 8.86 -5.82
CA GLU A 101 -20.96 8.96 -7.13
C GLU A 101 -21.09 7.60 -7.80
N ILE A 102 -20.07 6.73 -7.71
CA ILE A 102 -20.13 5.36 -8.24
C ILE A 102 -21.32 4.58 -7.67
N ILE A 103 -21.69 4.82 -6.43
CA ILE A 103 -22.77 4.11 -5.75
C ILE A 103 -24.13 4.78 -5.97
N THR A 104 -24.16 6.11 -6.06
CA THR A 104 -25.40 6.89 -6.01
C THR A 104 -25.93 7.29 -7.38
N ILE A 105 -25.03 7.46 -8.37
CA ILE A 105 -25.43 7.83 -9.71
C ILE A 105 -25.82 6.58 -10.51
N ARG A 106 -26.99 6.61 -11.12
CA ARG A 106 -27.46 5.53 -11.97
C ARG A 106 -26.75 5.60 -13.34
N GLY A 107 -26.03 4.53 -13.69
CA GLY A 107 -25.37 4.38 -15.00
C GLY A 107 -26.15 3.49 -15.97
N THR A 108 -25.66 3.38 -17.19
CA THR A 108 -26.10 2.39 -18.18
C THR A 108 -25.62 0.99 -17.77
N ILE A 109 -24.39 0.87 -17.30
CA ILE A 109 -23.86 -0.30 -16.60
C ILE A 109 -23.60 0.16 -15.17
N ASN A 110 -24.47 -0.28 -14.27
CA ASN A 110 -24.43 0.14 -12.88
C ASN A 110 -23.38 -0.64 -12.10
N LEU A 111 -22.68 0.09 -11.26
CA LEU A 111 -21.94 -0.46 -10.12
C LEU A 111 -22.80 -0.26 -8.87
N ASP A 112 -23.07 -1.30 -8.15
CA ASP A 112 -23.82 -1.21 -6.91
C ASP A 112 -22.91 -1.14 -5.67
N PHE A 113 -23.53 -0.97 -4.51
CA PHE A 113 -22.81 -0.93 -3.24
C PHE A 113 -21.99 -2.21 -2.98
N ASN A 114 -22.49 -3.37 -3.42
CA ASN A 114 -21.79 -4.65 -3.20
C ASN A 114 -20.53 -4.75 -4.07
N ASP A 115 -20.55 -4.21 -5.30
CA ASP A 115 -19.36 -4.15 -6.15
C ASP A 115 -18.26 -3.29 -5.50
N VAL A 116 -18.64 -2.11 -5.00
CA VAL A 116 -17.72 -1.23 -4.28
C VAL A 116 -17.25 -1.88 -2.98
N LYS A 117 -18.14 -2.54 -2.23
CA LYS A 117 -17.79 -3.29 -1.03
C LYS A 117 -16.81 -4.41 -1.32
N THR A 118 -17.00 -5.16 -2.39
CA THR A 118 -16.11 -6.25 -2.79
C THR A 118 -14.69 -5.75 -3.06
N VAL A 119 -14.56 -4.59 -3.70
CA VAL A 119 -13.24 -4.00 -4.02
C VAL A 119 -12.59 -3.40 -2.78
N LEU A 120 -13.35 -2.70 -1.93
CA LEU A 120 -12.81 -1.96 -0.79
C LEU A 120 -12.64 -2.81 0.47
N LYS A 121 -13.48 -3.85 0.70
CA LYS A 121 -13.41 -4.66 1.92
C LYS A 121 -12.09 -5.41 1.99
N ASP A 122 -11.38 -5.23 3.12
CA ASP A 122 -10.05 -5.78 3.36
C ASP A 122 -9.05 -5.45 2.23
N GLY A 123 -9.24 -4.28 1.59
CA GLY A 123 -8.48 -3.83 0.42
C GLY A 123 -7.10 -3.25 0.77
N GLY A 124 -6.81 -2.99 2.05
CA GLY A 124 -5.55 -2.38 2.48
C GLY A 124 -5.39 -0.95 1.99
N VAL A 125 -4.26 -0.61 1.39
CA VAL A 125 -4.09 0.70 0.75
C VAL A 125 -4.82 0.71 -0.59
N ALA A 126 -5.61 1.74 -0.79
CA ALA A 126 -6.34 2.01 -2.02
C ALA A 126 -5.72 3.20 -2.76
N ILE A 127 -5.76 3.13 -4.06
CA ILE A 127 -5.33 4.20 -4.95
C ILE A 127 -6.51 4.56 -5.84
N MET A 128 -6.72 5.85 -6.00
CA MET A 128 -7.78 6.35 -6.85
C MET A 128 -7.26 7.46 -7.74
N SER A 129 -7.68 7.42 -8.99
CA SER A 129 -7.35 8.47 -9.95
C SER A 129 -8.49 8.71 -10.93
N THR A 130 -8.47 9.90 -11.52
CA THR A 130 -9.41 10.31 -12.56
C THR A 130 -8.64 11.01 -13.65
N GLY A 131 -8.92 10.64 -14.89
CA GLY A 131 -8.36 11.27 -16.07
C GLY A 131 -9.44 11.66 -17.07
N TYR A 132 -9.12 12.60 -17.95
CA TYR A 132 -10.00 13.14 -18.97
C TYR A 132 -9.37 13.02 -20.34
N GLY A 133 -10.20 12.77 -21.35
CA GLY A 133 -9.76 12.73 -22.74
C GLY A 133 -10.77 13.38 -23.67
N LYS A 134 -10.28 13.98 -24.75
CA LYS A 134 -11.10 14.67 -25.76
C LYS A 134 -10.56 14.41 -27.16
N GLY A 135 -11.44 14.34 -28.16
CA GLY A 135 -11.09 14.16 -29.58
C GLY A 135 -10.86 12.71 -29.95
N GLU A 136 -10.00 12.48 -30.95
CA GLU A 136 -9.61 11.12 -31.36
C GLU A 136 -8.84 10.43 -30.23
N SER A 137 -9.09 9.11 -30.02
CA SER A 137 -8.48 8.31 -28.94
C SER A 137 -8.72 8.90 -27.52
N ARG A 138 -9.88 9.54 -27.30
CA ARG A 138 -10.23 10.18 -26.03
C ARG A 138 -10.24 9.21 -24.86
N VAL A 139 -10.55 7.93 -25.08
CA VAL A 139 -10.55 6.89 -24.03
C VAL A 139 -9.12 6.58 -23.63
N SER A 140 -8.22 6.34 -24.59
CA SER A 140 -6.78 6.14 -24.29
C SER A 140 -6.16 7.37 -23.60
N GLN A 141 -6.54 8.57 -24.01
CA GLN A 141 -6.09 9.80 -23.36
C GLN A 141 -6.58 9.84 -21.91
N ALA A 142 -7.86 9.57 -21.65
CA ALA A 142 -8.43 9.56 -20.31
C ALA A 142 -7.77 8.50 -19.41
N ILE A 143 -7.53 7.30 -19.94
CA ILE A 143 -6.81 6.24 -19.23
C ILE A 143 -5.37 6.68 -18.90
N ASN A 144 -4.66 7.21 -19.89
CA ASN A 144 -3.28 7.67 -19.69
C ASN A 144 -3.21 8.84 -18.71
N ASP A 145 -4.12 9.80 -18.80
CA ASP A 145 -4.21 10.92 -17.86
C ASP A 145 -4.47 10.42 -16.43
N ALA A 146 -5.37 9.46 -16.27
CA ALA A 146 -5.59 8.80 -14.98
C ALA A 146 -4.35 8.07 -14.46
N LEU A 147 -3.64 7.31 -15.31
CA LEU A 147 -2.46 6.55 -14.93
C LEU A 147 -1.24 7.43 -14.59
N HIS A 148 -1.15 8.60 -15.20
CA HIS A 148 -0.07 9.56 -14.94
C HIS A 148 -0.44 10.60 -13.87
N SER A 149 -1.60 10.43 -13.23
CA SER A 149 -1.98 11.29 -12.11
C SER A 149 -0.96 11.17 -10.98
N PRO A 150 -0.43 12.30 -10.47
CA PRO A 150 0.53 12.29 -9.38
C PRO A 150 -0.05 11.75 -8.07
N LEU A 151 -1.35 11.59 -7.99
CA LEU A 151 -2.03 10.92 -6.87
C LEU A 151 -1.80 9.41 -6.86
N LEU A 152 -1.40 8.82 -7.98
CA LEU A 152 -1.03 7.40 -8.09
C LEU A 152 0.35 7.08 -7.49
N ASN A 153 1.12 8.09 -7.06
CA ASN A 153 2.37 7.91 -6.31
C ASN A 153 3.39 6.92 -6.90
N ASN A 154 3.51 6.83 -8.22
CA ASN A 154 4.34 5.84 -8.93
C ASN A 154 4.02 4.37 -8.58
N ASN A 155 2.95 4.10 -7.84
CA ASN A 155 2.54 2.74 -7.58
C ASN A 155 2.05 2.14 -8.90
N ASP A 156 2.60 1.01 -9.24
CA ASP A 156 2.16 0.27 -10.40
C ASP A 156 0.75 -0.29 -10.13
N ILE A 157 -0.26 0.38 -10.69
CA ILE A 157 -1.66 -0.01 -10.54
C ILE A 157 -1.89 -1.45 -11.02
N PHE A 158 -1.03 -1.96 -11.90
CA PHE A 158 -1.13 -3.30 -12.45
C PHE A 158 -0.80 -4.40 -11.42
N ASN A 159 -0.17 -4.05 -10.29
CA ASN A 159 0.05 -4.93 -9.14
C ASN A 159 -1.13 -4.97 -8.17
N SER A 160 -2.26 -4.32 -8.49
CA SER A 160 -3.46 -4.38 -7.65
C SER A 160 -4.10 -5.77 -7.64
N LYS A 161 -4.75 -6.11 -6.53
CA LYS A 161 -5.52 -7.37 -6.41
C LYS A 161 -6.96 -7.20 -6.86
N LYS A 162 -7.52 -6.02 -6.68
CA LYS A 162 -8.88 -5.69 -7.06
C LYS A 162 -8.91 -4.31 -7.70
N ILE A 163 -9.68 -4.16 -8.76
CA ILE A 163 -9.84 -2.91 -9.49
C ILE A 163 -11.30 -2.64 -9.77
N LEU A 164 -11.67 -1.39 -9.63
CA LEU A 164 -12.94 -0.86 -10.08
C LEU A 164 -12.67 0.35 -10.94
N PHE A 165 -13.25 0.40 -12.12
CA PHE A 165 -13.16 1.59 -12.95
C PHE A 165 -14.53 2.00 -13.50
N ASN A 166 -14.64 3.27 -13.76
CA ASN A 166 -15.86 3.88 -14.29
C ASN A 166 -15.53 4.77 -15.48
N ILE A 167 -16.30 4.64 -16.55
CA ILE A 167 -16.21 5.48 -17.74
C ILE A 167 -17.46 6.36 -17.79
N SER A 168 -17.26 7.67 -17.86
CA SER A 168 -18.36 8.63 -17.98
C SER A 168 -18.24 9.40 -19.30
N PHE A 169 -19.35 9.62 -19.97
CA PHE A 169 -19.46 10.33 -21.22
C PHE A 169 -20.81 11.04 -21.32
N SER A 170 -20.97 11.97 -22.28
CA SER A 170 -22.23 12.66 -22.52
C SER A 170 -23.01 12.02 -23.68
N THR A 171 -24.34 12.11 -23.64
CA THR A 171 -25.20 11.67 -24.76
C THR A 171 -24.93 12.45 -26.05
N LYS A 172 -24.32 13.62 -25.98
CA LYS A 172 -23.89 14.40 -27.16
C LYS A 172 -22.70 13.76 -27.89
N SER A 173 -21.94 12.93 -27.20
CA SER A 173 -20.75 12.27 -27.72
C SER A 173 -20.67 10.86 -27.13
N GLU A 174 -21.59 9.98 -27.58
CA GLU A 174 -21.69 8.60 -27.10
C GLU A 174 -20.41 7.81 -27.32
N LEU A 175 -20.15 6.87 -26.41
CA LEU A 175 -19.01 5.98 -26.49
C LEU A 175 -19.24 4.93 -27.59
N MET A 176 -18.30 4.82 -28.51
CA MET A 176 -18.38 3.88 -29.62
C MET A 176 -17.81 2.52 -29.25
N MET A 177 -18.33 1.44 -29.84
CA MET A 177 -17.81 0.08 -29.60
C MET A 177 -16.33 -0.07 -29.97
N GLU A 178 -15.85 0.69 -30.95
CA GLU A 178 -14.45 0.71 -31.33
C GLU A 178 -13.54 1.26 -30.20
N GLU A 179 -14.03 2.27 -29.46
CA GLU A 179 -13.33 2.84 -28.32
C GLU A 179 -13.22 1.85 -27.13
N MET A 180 -14.10 0.85 -27.08
CA MET A 180 -14.01 -0.22 -26.05
C MET A 180 -12.80 -1.13 -26.24
N ASN A 181 -12.18 -1.17 -27.42
CA ASN A 181 -10.92 -1.89 -27.61
C ASN A 181 -9.80 -1.28 -26.76
N GLU A 182 -9.78 0.06 -26.61
CA GLU A 182 -8.81 0.77 -25.76
C GLU A 182 -8.96 0.40 -24.28
N VAL A 183 -10.20 0.18 -23.83
CA VAL A 183 -10.51 -0.32 -22.48
C VAL A 183 -10.06 -1.77 -22.34
N HIS A 184 -10.26 -2.60 -23.36
CA HIS A 184 -9.80 -3.99 -23.37
C HIS A 184 -8.28 -4.08 -23.31
N ASP A 185 -7.59 -3.22 -24.06
CA ASP A 185 -6.11 -3.15 -24.04
C ASP A 185 -5.59 -2.71 -22.66
N PHE A 186 -6.28 -1.77 -22.01
CA PHE A 186 -5.98 -1.41 -20.63
C PHE A 186 -6.14 -2.61 -19.69
N MET A 187 -7.27 -3.31 -19.79
CA MET A 187 -7.56 -4.47 -18.93
C MET A 187 -6.60 -5.64 -19.14
N SER A 188 -6.12 -5.83 -20.37
CA SER A 188 -5.18 -6.92 -20.71
C SER A 188 -3.82 -6.82 -20.01
N LYS A 189 -3.48 -5.61 -19.47
CA LYS A 189 -2.24 -5.38 -18.72
C LYS A 189 -2.30 -5.89 -17.29
N PHE A 190 -3.49 -6.21 -16.78
CA PHE A 190 -3.64 -6.77 -15.43
C PHE A 190 -3.45 -8.29 -15.42
N GLY A 191 -3.01 -8.80 -14.28
CA GLY A 191 -2.91 -10.24 -14.06
C GLY A 191 -4.28 -10.95 -14.16
N LYS A 192 -4.27 -12.22 -14.50
CA LYS A 192 -5.50 -13.02 -14.67
C LYS A 192 -6.33 -13.15 -13.37
N ASP A 193 -5.69 -12.98 -12.23
CA ASP A 193 -6.30 -13.15 -10.90
C ASP A 193 -6.85 -11.84 -10.32
N VAL A 194 -6.77 -10.73 -11.07
CA VAL A 194 -7.26 -9.43 -10.62
C VAL A 194 -8.80 -9.38 -10.73
N GLU A 195 -9.44 -9.20 -9.58
CA GLU A 195 -10.90 -9.02 -9.55
C GLU A 195 -11.26 -7.63 -10.10
N THR A 196 -12.02 -7.62 -11.20
CA THR A 196 -12.37 -6.40 -11.92
C THR A 196 -13.85 -6.13 -11.87
N LYS A 197 -14.20 -4.89 -11.54
CA LYS A 197 -15.56 -4.32 -11.64
C LYS A 197 -15.52 -3.06 -12.48
N TRP A 198 -16.51 -2.86 -13.34
CA TRP A 198 -16.56 -1.65 -14.16
C TRP A 198 -17.99 -1.16 -14.38
N GLY A 199 -18.10 0.14 -14.61
CA GLY A 199 -19.37 0.81 -14.84
C GLY A 199 -19.30 1.83 -15.99
N LEU A 200 -20.49 2.17 -16.48
CA LEU A 200 -20.67 3.10 -17.59
C LEU A 200 -21.75 4.12 -17.23
N TYR A 201 -21.38 5.39 -17.22
CA TYR A 201 -22.26 6.46 -16.72
C TYR A 201 -22.41 7.57 -17.76
N ILE A 202 -23.59 8.20 -17.76
CA ILE A 202 -23.88 9.37 -18.57
C ILE A 202 -23.72 10.60 -17.68
N ASP A 203 -22.83 11.51 -18.09
CA ASP A 203 -22.59 12.81 -17.46
C ASP A 203 -22.61 13.90 -18.52
N GLU A 204 -23.73 14.61 -18.60
CA GLU A 204 -23.93 15.66 -19.61
C GLU A 204 -22.98 16.86 -19.48
N SER A 205 -22.35 17.02 -18.31
CA SER A 205 -21.36 18.09 -18.08
C SER A 205 -20.05 17.88 -18.85
N LEU A 206 -19.80 16.65 -19.30
CA LEU A 206 -18.58 16.29 -20.03
C LEU A 206 -18.58 16.74 -21.50
N GLU A 207 -19.74 17.03 -22.06
CA GLU A 207 -19.92 17.42 -23.46
C GLU A 207 -19.26 16.43 -24.45
N GLU A 208 -18.06 16.74 -24.95
CA GLU A 208 -17.29 15.87 -25.88
C GLU A 208 -16.20 15.08 -25.19
N GLN A 209 -16.01 15.27 -23.87
CA GLN A 209 -14.98 14.59 -23.12
C GLN A 209 -15.43 13.21 -22.61
N VAL A 210 -14.46 12.35 -22.40
CA VAL A 210 -14.61 11.11 -21.63
C VAL A 210 -13.85 11.27 -20.32
N LYS A 211 -14.47 10.88 -19.22
CA LYS A 211 -13.87 10.80 -17.89
C LYS A 211 -13.65 9.33 -17.55
N PHE A 212 -12.43 8.97 -17.19
CA PHE A 212 -12.06 7.65 -16.71
C PHE A 212 -11.67 7.76 -15.24
N THR A 213 -12.37 7.04 -14.37
CA THR A 213 -12.06 6.99 -12.93
C THR A 213 -11.68 5.57 -12.57
N VAL A 214 -10.57 5.39 -11.90
CA VAL A 214 -10.08 4.09 -11.46
C VAL A 214 -9.86 4.09 -9.95
N LEU A 215 -10.26 2.99 -9.32
CA LEU A 215 -10.02 2.68 -7.92
C LEU A 215 -9.38 1.30 -7.86
N ALA A 216 -8.17 1.23 -7.35
CA ALA A 216 -7.40 -0.01 -7.22
C ALA A 216 -7.06 -0.27 -5.76
N THR A 217 -7.09 -1.53 -5.33
CA THR A 217 -6.83 -1.94 -3.96
C THR A 217 -5.94 -3.19 -3.91
N GLY A 218 -5.47 -3.53 -2.73
CA GLY A 218 -4.61 -4.70 -2.52
C GLY A 218 -3.15 -4.31 -2.30
N PHE A 219 -2.86 -3.03 -2.17
CA PHE A 219 -1.51 -2.54 -1.85
C PHE A 219 -1.26 -2.60 -0.35
N GLY A 220 0.01 -2.81 0.01
CA GLY A 220 0.47 -2.74 1.39
C GLY A 220 0.72 -1.30 1.84
N ILE A 221 0.78 -1.09 3.15
CA ILE A 221 1.16 0.23 3.69
C ILE A 221 2.60 0.61 3.31
N LYS A 222 3.45 -0.37 3.03
CA LYS A 222 4.82 -0.17 2.54
C LYS A 222 4.87 0.46 1.16
N ASP A 223 3.83 0.25 0.36
CA ASP A 223 3.73 0.81 -0.99
C ASP A 223 3.36 2.31 -0.98
N VAL A 224 3.01 2.85 0.20
CA VAL A 224 2.81 4.30 0.37
C VAL A 224 4.17 4.99 0.38
N PRO A 225 4.46 5.94 -0.53
CA PRO A 225 5.74 6.62 -0.60
C PRO A 225 6.15 7.27 0.71
N GLY A 226 7.35 6.96 1.17
CA GLY A 226 7.91 7.43 2.43
C GLY A 226 7.64 6.50 3.62
N MET A 227 6.69 5.57 3.54
CA MET A 227 6.41 4.59 4.60
C MET A 227 7.44 3.46 4.63
N ASP A 228 7.92 3.01 3.48
CA ASP A 228 8.88 1.91 3.36
C ASP A 228 10.16 2.16 4.17
N ASN A 229 10.81 3.30 3.95
CA ASN A 229 12.03 3.68 4.65
C ASN A 229 11.82 3.90 6.16
N MET A 230 10.65 4.36 6.58
CA MET A 230 10.33 4.55 8.00
C MET A 230 10.05 3.25 8.71
N MET A 231 9.29 2.34 8.10
CA MET A 231 9.01 1.04 8.69
C MET A 231 10.29 0.21 8.84
N ASN A 232 11.17 0.24 7.84
CA ASN A 232 12.47 -0.42 7.92
C ASN A 232 13.35 0.19 9.01
N LYS A 233 13.41 1.52 9.15
CA LYS A 233 14.15 2.18 10.23
C LYS A 233 13.59 1.84 11.61
N ARG A 234 12.27 1.84 11.77
CA ARG A 234 11.61 1.47 13.04
C ARG A 234 11.86 0.03 13.42
N THR A 235 11.75 -0.88 12.48
CA THR A 235 12.05 -2.30 12.74
C THR A 235 13.49 -2.47 13.23
N ILE A 236 14.44 -1.76 12.62
CA ILE A 236 15.86 -1.75 13.03
C ILE A 236 16.04 -1.10 14.41
N GLU A 237 15.37 0.02 14.68
CA GLU A 237 15.44 0.71 15.98
C GLU A 237 14.78 -0.08 17.09
N GLU A 238 13.65 -0.73 16.81
CA GLU A 238 12.99 -1.64 17.77
C GLU A 238 13.85 -2.88 18.06
N GLN A 239 14.47 -3.45 17.04
CA GLN A 239 15.41 -4.55 17.21
C GLN A 239 16.62 -4.14 18.05
N LYS A 240 17.25 -3.00 17.75
CA LYS A 240 18.37 -2.48 18.57
C LYS A 240 17.97 -2.22 20.02
N LYS A 241 16.80 -1.62 20.22
CA LYS A 241 16.28 -1.33 21.55
C LYS A 241 16.00 -2.61 22.34
N LEU A 242 15.53 -3.64 21.64
CA LEU A 242 15.32 -4.96 22.23
C LEU A 242 16.65 -5.64 22.60
N GLU A 243 17.66 -5.54 21.73
CA GLU A 243 19.01 -6.04 21.98
C GLU A 243 19.67 -5.31 23.16
N GLU A 244 19.57 -3.98 23.24
CA GLU A 244 20.06 -3.18 24.37
C GLU A 244 19.40 -3.57 25.70
N LEU A 245 18.07 -3.80 25.70
CA LEU A 245 17.36 -4.28 26.89
C LEU A 245 17.80 -5.69 27.30
N GLU A 246 18.04 -6.58 26.35
CA GLU A 246 18.52 -7.93 26.62
C GLU A 246 19.96 -7.90 27.17
N GLU A 247 20.84 -7.05 26.64
CA GLU A 247 22.19 -6.87 27.17
C GLU A 247 22.19 -6.27 28.58
N GLU A 248 21.30 -5.31 28.84
CA GLU A 248 21.18 -4.71 30.19
C GLU A 248 20.65 -5.71 31.19
N GLU A 249 19.72 -6.58 30.81
CA GLU A 249 19.22 -7.67 31.64
C GLU A 249 20.30 -8.72 31.91
N GLN A 250 21.09 -9.07 30.90
CA GLN A 250 22.24 -9.99 31.05
C GLN A 250 23.30 -9.43 32.01
N ARG A 251 23.65 -8.14 31.85
CA ARG A 251 24.59 -7.47 32.78
C ARG A 251 24.05 -7.45 34.23
N LYS A 252 22.76 -7.27 34.41
CA LYS A 252 22.11 -7.31 35.72
C LYS A 252 22.14 -8.74 36.30
N ASP A 253 21.94 -9.76 35.50
CA ASP A 253 21.97 -11.17 35.93
C ASP A 253 23.39 -11.62 36.23
N GLU A 254 24.38 -11.22 35.43
CA GLU A 254 25.80 -11.47 35.74
C GLU A 254 26.21 -10.83 37.07
N ARG A 255 25.85 -9.56 37.27
CA ARG A 255 26.13 -8.83 38.51
C ARG A 255 25.45 -9.47 39.73
N ARG A 256 24.25 -10.03 39.60
CA ARG A 256 23.56 -10.79 40.65
C ARG A 256 24.25 -12.12 40.86
N GLY A 257 24.68 -12.80 39.79
CA GLY A 257 25.41 -14.07 39.89
C GLY A 257 26.75 -13.96 40.60
N ASP A 258 27.46 -12.85 40.46
CA ASP A 258 28.72 -12.59 41.15
C ASP A 258 28.50 -12.37 42.66
N TYR A 259 27.35 -11.85 43.10
CA TYR A 259 27.02 -11.60 44.50
C TYR A 259 26.43 -12.81 45.21
N TYR A 260 25.60 -13.59 44.54
CA TYR A 260 24.79 -14.67 45.15
C TYR A 260 25.16 -16.08 44.67
N GLY A 261 26.21 -16.19 43.85
CA GLY A 261 26.66 -17.46 43.25
C GLY A 261 26.00 -17.75 41.91
N LYS A 262 26.83 -18.15 40.96
CA LYS A 262 26.46 -18.32 39.55
C LYS A 262 25.34 -19.32 39.24
N ASP A 263 25.03 -20.20 40.18
CA ASP A 263 24.04 -21.27 39.99
C ASP A 263 22.63 -20.92 40.51
N THR A 264 22.50 -19.85 41.30
CA THR A 264 21.23 -19.48 41.94
C THR A 264 20.24 -18.80 40.97
N PHE A 265 20.75 -18.18 39.92
CA PHE A 265 19.93 -17.42 38.94
C PHE A 265 19.88 -18.05 37.57
N LYS A 266 20.57 -19.16 37.31
CA LYS A 266 20.51 -19.87 36.01
C LYS A 266 19.15 -20.48 35.69
N ASN A 267 18.23 -20.56 36.65
CA ASN A 267 16.93 -21.24 36.51
C ASN A 267 15.71 -20.35 36.58
N SER A 268 15.83 -19.02 36.73
CA SER A 268 14.66 -18.15 36.68
C SER A 268 14.40 -17.65 35.25
N ASN A 269 13.48 -18.33 34.55
CA ASN A 269 12.73 -17.84 33.39
C ASN A 269 13.51 -17.40 32.14
N LYS A 270 14.55 -18.11 31.74
CA LYS A 270 14.85 -18.12 30.30
C LYS A 270 13.75 -18.90 29.59
N LYS A 271 12.66 -18.26 29.20
CA LYS A 271 11.93 -18.72 28.03
C LYS A 271 12.96 -18.75 26.90
N LYS A 272 13.49 -19.96 26.61
CA LYS A 272 14.35 -20.16 25.45
C LYS A 272 13.58 -19.62 24.29
N ARG A 273 13.94 -18.43 23.79
CA ARG A 273 13.44 -17.96 22.50
C ARG A 273 13.88 -18.99 21.48
N HIS A 274 12.95 -19.65 20.89
CA HIS A 274 13.24 -20.59 19.82
C HIS A 274 13.74 -19.78 18.63
N ASN A 275 14.88 -20.17 18.07
CA ASN A 275 15.42 -19.60 16.86
C ASN A 275 14.51 -20.04 15.68
N ILE A 276 13.54 -19.21 15.34
CA ILE A 276 12.54 -19.46 14.30
C ILE A 276 13.12 -18.97 12.97
N TYR A 277 13.13 -19.82 11.96
CA TYR A 277 13.40 -19.43 10.59
C TYR A 277 12.08 -18.93 9.97
N ILE A 278 12.09 -17.74 9.38
CA ILE A 278 10.95 -17.17 8.68
C ILE A 278 11.26 -17.31 7.20
N PHE A 279 10.48 -18.14 6.50
CA PHE A 279 10.62 -18.34 5.07
C PHE A 279 10.26 -17.07 4.30
N SER A 280 11.08 -16.68 3.33
CA SER A 280 10.70 -15.79 2.25
C SER A 280 9.83 -16.56 1.23
N LEU A 281 9.23 -15.87 0.28
CA LEU A 281 8.47 -16.54 -0.78
C LEU A 281 9.36 -17.43 -1.65
N GLU A 282 10.60 -17.04 -1.86
CA GLU A 282 11.61 -17.78 -2.63
C GLU A 282 12.14 -19.01 -1.90
N ASP A 283 12.28 -18.92 -0.57
CA ASP A 283 12.67 -20.07 0.27
C ASP A 283 11.62 -21.20 0.25
N LEU A 284 10.36 -20.89 -0.03
CA LEU A 284 9.27 -21.89 -0.08
C LEU A 284 9.35 -22.84 -1.26
N ASP A 285 10.04 -22.44 -2.32
CA ASP A 285 10.29 -23.26 -3.53
C ASP A 285 11.67 -23.94 -3.48
N ASN A 286 12.44 -23.75 -2.39
CA ASN A 286 13.78 -24.31 -2.24
C ASN A 286 13.79 -25.53 -1.30
N ASP A 287 13.84 -26.73 -1.89
CA ASP A 287 13.82 -28.01 -1.18
C ASP A 287 14.99 -28.17 -0.18
N ASP A 288 16.16 -27.59 -0.45
CA ASP A 288 17.34 -27.67 0.41
C ASP A 288 17.15 -26.84 1.69
N ILE A 289 16.60 -25.62 1.55
CA ILE A 289 16.28 -24.77 2.71
C ILE A 289 15.18 -25.40 3.55
N ILE A 290 14.13 -25.92 2.91
CA ILE A 290 13.03 -26.62 3.59
C ILE A 290 13.58 -27.82 4.36
N SER A 291 14.39 -28.67 3.72
CA SER A 291 14.99 -29.83 4.35
C SER A 291 15.89 -29.49 5.54
N MET A 292 16.69 -28.41 5.44
CA MET A 292 17.53 -27.95 6.55
C MET A 292 16.69 -27.45 7.74
N VAL A 293 15.57 -26.79 7.47
CA VAL A 293 14.66 -26.30 8.52
C VAL A 293 13.88 -27.44 9.16
N GLU A 294 13.45 -28.46 8.38
CA GLU A 294 12.72 -29.63 8.89
C GLU A 294 13.62 -30.55 9.71
N THR A 295 14.85 -30.77 9.27
CA THR A 295 15.79 -31.65 9.97
C THR A 295 16.30 -31.10 11.29
N THR A 296 16.16 -29.78 11.50
CA THR A 296 16.63 -29.10 12.71
C THR A 296 15.45 -28.56 13.52
N PRO A 297 14.95 -29.28 14.56
CA PRO A 297 13.85 -28.80 15.38
C PRO A 297 14.13 -27.44 16.02
N THR A 298 13.10 -26.57 16.06
CA THR A 298 13.20 -25.16 16.50
C THR A 298 13.89 -25.02 17.88
N PHE A 299 13.68 -25.96 18.78
CA PHE A 299 14.30 -25.96 20.14
C PHE A 299 15.78 -26.34 20.16
N GLN A 300 16.31 -26.90 19.07
CA GLN A 300 17.72 -27.30 18.92
C GLN A 300 18.50 -26.33 18.02
N ARG A 301 17.83 -25.42 17.32
CA ARG A 301 18.50 -24.46 16.45
C ARG A 301 19.36 -23.50 17.27
N THR A 302 20.61 -23.40 16.88
CA THR A 302 21.54 -22.38 17.38
C THR A 302 21.58 -21.19 16.41
N LYS A 303 22.09 -20.04 16.84
CA LYS A 303 22.25 -18.86 16.01
C LYS A 303 23.12 -19.16 14.78
N THR A 304 24.14 -19.98 14.95
CA THR A 304 25.04 -20.43 13.86
C THR A 304 24.33 -21.29 12.81
N VAL A 305 23.34 -22.08 13.19
CA VAL A 305 22.52 -22.86 12.25
C VAL A 305 21.61 -21.95 11.46
N LEU A 306 21.00 -20.93 12.08
CA LEU A 306 20.20 -19.93 11.38
C LEU A 306 21.03 -19.13 10.38
N GLU A 307 22.22 -18.69 10.77
CA GLU A 307 23.16 -17.99 9.89
C GLU A 307 23.60 -18.85 8.69
N SER A 308 23.77 -20.18 8.90
CA SER A 308 24.10 -21.10 7.80
C SER A 308 22.95 -21.33 6.82
N ILE A 309 21.70 -21.32 7.30
CA ILE A 309 20.51 -21.39 6.44
C ILE A 309 20.37 -20.09 5.64
N GLN A 310 20.51 -18.94 6.28
CA GLN A 310 20.43 -17.62 5.63
C GLN A 310 21.54 -17.40 4.58
N SER A 311 22.78 -17.85 4.89
CA SER A 311 23.89 -17.70 3.93
C SER A 311 23.74 -18.58 2.68
N LYS A 312 23.06 -19.72 2.79
CA LYS A 312 22.75 -20.55 1.62
C LYS A 312 21.64 -19.92 0.77
N ALA A 313 20.61 -19.36 1.39
CA ALA A 313 19.56 -18.62 0.68
C ALA A 313 20.15 -17.49 -0.16
N ILE A 314 21.06 -16.69 0.40
CA ILE A 314 21.72 -15.58 -0.30
C ILE A 314 22.67 -16.07 -1.43
N ALA A 315 23.37 -17.18 -1.24
CA ALA A 315 24.32 -17.70 -2.23
C ALA A 315 23.59 -18.22 -3.49
N GLU A 316 22.41 -18.81 -3.34
CA GLU A 316 21.60 -19.28 -4.48
C GLU A 316 20.92 -18.12 -5.23
N GLU A 317 20.54 -17.03 -4.55
CA GLU A 317 20.10 -15.81 -5.23
C GLU A 317 21.19 -15.22 -6.14
N GLU A 318 22.46 -15.22 -5.70
CA GLU A 318 23.57 -14.75 -6.52
C GLU A 318 23.88 -15.69 -7.72
N GLU A 319 23.67 -17.00 -7.59
CA GLU A 319 23.83 -17.96 -8.70
C GLU A 319 22.70 -17.86 -9.74
N THR A 320 21.46 -17.62 -9.32
CA THR A 320 20.33 -17.41 -10.25
C THR A 320 20.49 -16.12 -11.03
N PHE A 321 20.93 -15.02 -10.37
CA PHE A 321 21.21 -13.75 -11.05
C PHE A 321 22.34 -13.85 -12.08
N ASN A 322 23.37 -14.66 -11.83
CA ASN A 322 24.49 -14.86 -12.76
C ASN A 322 24.12 -15.76 -13.94
N ASN A 323 23.28 -16.79 -13.74
CA ASN A 323 22.82 -17.66 -14.82
C ASN A 323 21.85 -16.98 -15.79
N ASP A 324 21.02 -16.05 -15.33
CA ASP A 324 20.15 -15.24 -16.18
C ASP A 324 20.94 -14.19 -16.99
N ALA A 325 22.07 -13.74 -16.50
CA ALA A 325 22.97 -12.82 -17.21
C ALA A 325 23.79 -13.51 -18.31
N GLU A 326 24.08 -14.81 -18.19
CA GLU A 326 24.83 -15.57 -19.21
C GLU A 326 23.93 -16.12 -20.36
N ASN A 327 22.63 -16.29 -20.12
CA ASN A 327 21.69 -16.80 -21.13
C ASN A 327 20.99 -15.71 -21.97
N GLY A 328 21.26 -14.42 -21.71
CA GLY A 328 20.65 -13.26 -22.39
C GLY A 328 21.36 -12.76 -23.64
N GLY A 329 22.34 -13.47 -24.19
CA GLY A 329 23.08 -13.07 -25.39
C GLY A 329 22.37 -13.43 -26.70
N ILE A 330 21.38 -12.67 -27.17
CA ILE A 330 20.90 -12.74 -28.55
C ILE A 330 21.85 -11.94 -29.43
N THR A 331 22.69 -12.66 -30.15
CA THR A 331 23.53 -12.10 -31.25
C THR A 331 22.64 -11.92 -32.48
N ILE A 332 22.29 -10.68 -32.80
CA ILE A 332 21.69 -10.34 -34.11
C ILE A 332 22.86 -10.10 -35.07
N THR A 333 23.04 -10.98 -36.04
CA THR A 333 23.92 -10.77 -37.18
C THR A 333 23.09 -10.17 -38.32
N PHE A 334 23.58 -9.07 -38.90
CA PHE A 334 23.02 -8.40 -40.06
C PHE A 334 23.24 -9.23 -41.35
#